data_69d15adaa9ec68e88418a33e89b855d4
#
_entry.id   69d15adaa9ec68e88418a33e89b855d4
#
_cell.length_a   1.000
_cell.length_b   1.000
_cell.length_c   1.000
_cell.angle_alpha   90.00
_cell.angle_beta   90.00
_cell.angle_gamma   90.00
#
_symmetry.space_group_name_H-M   'P 1'
#
loop_
_entity.id
_entity.type
_entity.pdbx_description
1 polymer ?
#
loop_
_entity_poly.entity_id
_entity_poly.type
_entity_poly.pdbx_seq_one_letter_code
_entity_poly.pdbx_strand_id
1 'polypeptide(L)'
;MLHTCLIDDNFKQSPADHCVYTKESKQTGKLIVVIWVDDLIIAANNTKSLEQVKTMLSTRFKMKDLGRLKHFLGMDFSQSDGCVKMSQGKYVGKILNRFDMQECRTRETPCD
;
A
#
# COMPACT_ATOMS: atom_id res chain seq x y z
N MET A 1 -14.85 -10.58 -9.31
CA MET A 1 -13.94 -11.76 -9.22
C MET A 1 -12.95 -11.67 -8.05
N LEU A 2 -12.11 -10.63 -7.93
CA LEU A 2 -11.18 -10.48 -6.78
C LEU A 2 -11.92 -10.26 -5.45
N HIS A 3 -12.93 -9.38 -5.42
CA HIS A 3 -13.81 -9.18 -4.27
C HIS A 3 -14.36 -10.52 -3.74
N THR A 4 -15.00 -11.31 -4.61
CA THR A 4 -15.56 -12.61 -4.24
C THR A 4 -14.50 -13.54 -3.63
N CYS A 5 -13.30 -13.59 -4.23
CA CYS A 5 -12.19 -14.39 -3.73
C CYS A 5 -11.77 -14.00 -2.31
N LEU A 6 -11.72 -12.71 -1.99
CA LEU A 6 -11.39 -12.23 -0.65
C LEU A 6 -12.50 -12.51 0.37
N ILE A 7 -13.78 -12.32 -0.02
CA ILE A 7 -14.92 -12.64 0.85
C ILE A 7 -14.96 -14.15 1.16
N ASP A 8 -14.76 -15.01 0.16
CA ASP A 8 -14.71 -16.47 0.31
C ASP A 8 -13.58 -16.91 1.27
N ASP A 9 -12.48 -16.16 1.31
CA ASP A 9 -11.36 -16.36 2.26
C ASP A 9 -11.56 -15.62 3.60
N ASN A 10 -12.80 -15.23 3.92
CA ASN A 10 -13.20 -14.57 5.16
C ASN A 10 -12.56 -13.17 5.41
N PHE A 11 -12.17 -12.46 4.36
CA PHE A 11 -11.91 -11.04 4.48
C PHE A 11 -13.22 -10.26 4.57
N LYS A 12 -13.18 -9.16 5.32
CA LYS A 12 -14.28 -8.20 5.43
C LYS A 12 -13.90 -6.93 4.68
N GLN A 13 -14.75 -6.48 3.76
CA GLN A 13 -14.61 -5.20 3.11
C GLN A 13 -14.88 -4.07 4.11
N SER A 14 -14.08 -3.04 4.10
CA SER A 14 -14.28 -1.87 4.95
C SER A 14 -15.50 -1.06 4.49
N PRO A 15 -16.40 -0.65 5.38
CA PRO A 15 -17.51 0.23 5.02
C PRO A 15 -17.07 1.66 4.71
N ALA A 16 -15.90 2.08 5.22
CA ALA A 16 -15.36 3.43 4.99
C ALA A 16 -14.62 3.55 3.66
N ASP A 17 -14.00 2.46 3.18
CA ASP A 17 -13.30 2.42 1.90
C ASP A 17 -13.42 1.01 1.30
N HIS A 18 -14.15 0.91 0.21
CA HIS A 18 -14.40 -0.36 -0.47
C HIS A 18 -13.15 -1.00 -1.12
N CYS A 19 -12.05 -0.26 -1.22
CA CYS A 19 -10.77 -0.81 -1.67
C CYS A 19 -10.02 -1.56 -0.56
N VAL A 20 -10.44 -1.43 0.71
CA VAL A 20 -9.76 -1.99 1.88
C VAL A 20 -10.48 -3.24 2.37
N TYR A 21 -9.74 -4.33 2.50
CA TYR A 21 -10.21 -5.60 3.03
C TYR A 21 -9.38 -5.99 4.25
N THR A 22 -10.02 -6.47 5.30
CA THR A 22 -9.37 -6.87 6.54
C THR A 22 -9.78 -8.27 6.95
N LYS A 23 -8.82 -9.01 7.51
CA LYS A 23 -9.07 -10.32 8.14
C LYS A 23 -8.28 -10.38 9.42
N GLU A 24 -8.89 -10.84 10.49
CA GLU A 24 -8.24 -10.97 11.78
C GLU A 24 -8.64 -12.28 12.45
N SER A 25 -7.67 -13.03 12.93
CA SER A 25 -7.89 -14.21 13.75
C SER A 25 -6.73 -14.43 14.72
N LYS A 26 -6.97 -15.21 15.79
CA LYS A 26 -5.92 -15.60 16.75
C LYS A 26 -4.76 -16.36 16.08
N GLN A 27 -5.03 -17.07 14.98
CA GLN A 27 -4.06 -17.92 14.28
C GLN A 27 -3.28 -17.15 13.21
N THR A 28 -3.97 -16.33 12.42
CA THR A 28 -3.37 -15.59 11.29
C THR A 28 -2.89 -14.19 11.65
N GLY A 29 -3.32 -13.69 12.84
CA GLY A 29 -3.13 -12.30 13.19
C GLY A 29 -3.98 -11.36 12.33
N LYS A 30 -3.53 -10.14 12.17
CA LYS A 30 -4.21 -9.12 11.36
C LYS A 30 -3.63 -9.08 9.95
N LEU A 31 -4.52 -9.15 8.97
CA LEU A 31 -4.24 -9.04 7.54
C LEU A 31 -5.03 -7.87 6.97
N ILE A 32 -4.40 -7.09 6.12
CA ILE A 32 -5.02 -5.99 5.38
C ILE A 32 -4.64 -6.15 3.91
N VAL A 33 -5.62 -6.09 3.03
CA VAL A 33 -5.43 -6.04 1.58
C VAL A 33 -6.06 -4.75 1.08
N VAL A 34 -5.28 -3.95 0.37
CA VAL A 34 -5.74 -2.73 -0.29
C VAL A 34 -5.65 -2.95 -1.80
N ILE A 35 -6.75 -2.66 -2.49
CA ILE A 35 -6.87 -2.81 -3.94
C ILE A 35 -6.91 -1.42 -4.57
N TRP A 36 -6.06 -1.18 -5.56
CA TRP A 36 -6.11 0.04 -6.35
C TRP A 36 -5.88 -0.27 -7.83
N VAL A 37 -6.97 -0.28 -8.59
CA VAL A 37 -7.01 -0.64 -10.03
C VAL A 37 -6.35 -2.02 -10.23
N ASP A 38 -5.11 -2.08 -10.72
CA ASP A 38 -4.35 -3.30 -10.99
C ASP A 38 -3.34 -3.64 -9.88
N ASP A 39 -3.17 -2.76 -8.90
CA ASP A 39 -2.19 -2.92 -7.82
C ASP A 39 -2.84 -3.43 -6.53
N LEU A 40 -2.09 -4.27 -5.81
CA LEU A 40 -2.45 -4.77 -4.49
C LEU A 40 -1.35 -4.47 -3.48
N ILE A 41 -1.75 -3.93 -2.33
CA ILE A 41 -0.89 -3.92 -1.13
C ILE A 41 -1.43 -4.97 -0.16
N ILE A 42 -0.53 -5.78 0.38
CA ILE A 42 -0.84 -6.74 1.43
C ILE A 42 0.01 -6.41 2.64
N ALA A 43 -0.63 -6.19 3.78
CA ALA A 43 0.03 -5.99 5.06
C ALA A 43 -0.39 -7.08 6.04
N ALA A 44 0.57 -7.61 6.78
CA ALA A 44 0.35 -8.64 7.78
C ALA A 44 1.26 -8.42 8.98
N ASN A 45 0.82 -8.82 10.15
CA ASN A 45 1.64 -8.79 11.36
C ASN A 45 2.58 -10.00 11.48
N ASN A 46 2.48 -10.98 10.58
CA ASN A 46 3.44 -12.10 10.49
C ASN A 46 3.65 -12.55 9.03
N THR A 47 4.85 -13.02 8.76
CA THR A 47 5.29 -13.43 7.42
C THR A 47 4.51 -14.64 6.89
N LYS A 48 4.17 -15.60 7.76
CA LYS A 48 3.46 -16.82 7.36
C LYS A 48 2.09 -16.49 6.76
N SER A 49 1.33 -15.61 7.42
CA SER A 49 0.02 -15.19 6.92
C SER A 49 0.12 -14.36 5.65
N LEU A 50 1.18 -13.54 5.52
CA LEU A 50 1.47 -12.81 4.28
C LEU A 50 1.67 -13.77 3.10
N GLU A 51 2.52 -14.78 3.25
CA GLU A 51 2.79 -15.77 2.19
C GLU A 51 1.56 -16.62 1.85
N GLN A 52 0.72 -16.95 2.83
CA GLN A 52 -0.54 -17.65 2.58
C GLN A 52 -1.48 -16.84 1.66
N VAL A 53 -1.64 -15.55 1.92
CA VAL A 53 -2.49 -14.68 1.08
C VAL A 53 -1.89 -14.52 -0.31
N LYS A 54 -0.56 -14.33 -0.43
CA LYS A 54 0.11 -14.27 -1.74
C LYS A 54 -0.11 -15.54 -2.55
N THR A 55 0.04 -16.71 -1.92
CA THR A 55 -0.18 -18.01 -2.56
C THR A 55 -1.64 -18.15 -3.02
N MET A 56 -2.59 -17.84 -2.16
CA MET A 56 -4.02 -17.90 -2.47
C MET A 56 -4.37 -17.03 -3.68
N LEU A 57 -3.86 -15.80 -3.71
CA LEU A 57 -4.10 -14.88 -4.81
C LEU A 57 -3.41 -15.30 -6.10
N SER A 58 -2.15 -15.71 -6.05
CA SER A 58 -1.38 -16.14 -7.24
C SER A 58 -1.89 -17.43 -7.87
N THR A 59 -2.57 -18.28 -7.10
CA THR A 59 -3.22 -19.50 -7.61
C THR A 59 -4.46 -19.17 -8.45
N ARG A 60 -5.17 -18.09 -8.11
CA ARG A 60 -6.43 -17.70 -8.75
C ARG A 60 -6.26 -16.61 -9.83
N PHE A 61 -5.21 -15.83 -9.71
CA PHE A 61 -4.97 -14.67 -10.58
C PHE A 61 -3.53 -14.67 -11.08
N LYS A 62 -3.34 -14.25 -12.34
CA LYS A 62 -2.00 -14.02 -12.88
C LYS A 62 -1.42 -12.75 -12.26
N MET A 63 -0.63 -12.91 -11.21
CA MET A 63 -0.03 -11.82 -10.44
C MET A 63 1.49 -11.94 -10.39
N LYS A 64 2.15 -10.79 -10.21
CA LYS A 64 3.59 -10.71 -9.95
C LYS A 64 3.81 -10.13 -8.57
N ASP A 65 4.53 -10.86 -7.71
CA ASP A 65 4.98 -10.32 -6.44
C ASP A 65 6.14 -9.34 -6.67
N LEU A 66 5.95 -8.10 -6.26
CA LEU A 66 6.94 -7.01 -6.38
C LEU A 66 7.81 -6.89 -5.11
N GLY A 67 7.59 -7.74 -4.12
CA GLY A 67 8.32 -7.73 -2.85
C GLY A 67 7.89 -6.60 -1.91
N ARG A 68 8.84 -6.04 -1.16
CA ARG A 68 8.54 -4.95 -0.22
C ARG A 68 8.06 -3.71 -0.95
N LEU A 69 7.03 -3.08 -0.37
CA LEU A 69 6.46 -1.84 -0.89
C LEU A 69 7.53 -0.73 -0.94
N LYS A 70 7.76 -0.18 -2.12
CA LYS A 70 8.70 0.93 -2.37
C LYS A 70 8.02 2.16 -2.95
N HIS A 71 7.02 1.94 -3.81
CA HIS A 71 6.27 3.00 -4.47
C HIS A 71 4.81 2.60 -4.59
N PHE A 72 3.90 3.51 -4.26
CA PHE A 72 2.46 3.31 -4.44
C PHE A 72 1.75 4.66 -4.46
N LEU A 73 0.82 4.85 -5.38
CA LEU A 73 0.03 6.08 -5.54
C LEU A 73 0.88 7.37 -5.58
N GLY A 74 2.03 7.32 -6.24
CA GLY A 74 2.92 8.48 -6.33
C GLY A 74 3.72 8.80 -5.06
N MET A 75 3.65 7.93 -4.06
CA MET A 75 4.41 8.02 -2.81
C MET A 75 5.57 7.03 -2.79
N ASP A 76 6.67 7.45 -2.18
CA ASP A 76 7.80 6.59 -1.87
C ASP A 76 7.67 6.02 -0.46
N PHE A 77 7.97 4.74 -0.30
CA PHE A 77 7.94 4.02 0.97
C PHE A 77 9.34 3.50 1.31
N SER A 78 9.75 3.70 2.55
CA SER A 78 10.91 3.01 3.11
C SER A 78 10.52 2.32 4.41
N GLN A 79 10.99 1.09 4.56
CA GLN A 79 10.68 0.23 5.69
C GLN A 79 11.97 -0.12 6.42
N SER A 80 12.01 0.18 7.70
CA SER A 80 13.05 -0.23 8.65
C SER A 80 12.38 -0.88 9.85
N ASP A 81 13.16 -1.49 10.75
CA ASP A 81 12.63 -2.19 11.90
C ASP A 81 11.71 -1.30 12.74
N GLY A 82 10.43 -1.71 12.81
CA GLY A 82 9.39 -0.99 13.56
C GLY A 82 8.92 0.34 12.95
N CYS A 83 9.37 0.70 11.74
CA CYS A 83 9.01 1.99 11.14
C CYS A 83 8.71 1.86 9.64
N VAL A 84 7.62 2.51 9.22
CA VAL A 84 7.31 2.71 7.80
C VAL A 84 7.26 4.21 7.54
N LYS A 85 8.12 4.71 6.67
CA LYS A 85 8.14 6.11 6.23
C LYS A 85 7.49 6.23 4.86
N MET A 86 6.60 7.20 4.73
CA MET A 86 6.01 7.61 3.45
C MET A 86 6.50 9.00 3.10
N SER A 87 6.84 9.25 1.83
CA SER A 87 7.25 10.57 1.36
C SER A 87 6.82 10.81 -0.08
N GLN A 88 6.71 12.07 -0.45
CA GLN A 88 6.49 12.53 -1.82
C GLN A 88 7.68 13.34 -2.35
N GLY A 89 8.88 13.15 -1.82
CA GLY A 89 10.07 13.91 -2.19
C GLY A 89 10.32 13.95 -3.68
N LYS A 90 10.19 12.82 -4.38
CA LYS A 90 10.33 12.78 -5.85
C LYS A 90 9.24 13.57 -6.57
N TYR A 91 8.01 13.56 -6.06
CA TYR A 91 6.91 14.31 -6.63
C TYR A 91 7.11 15.81 -6.44
N VAL A 92 7.49 16.23 -5.22
CA VAL A 92 7.86 17.62 -4.92
C VAL A 92 8.98 18.11 -5.85
N GLY A 93 10.06 17.32 -6.00
CA GLY A 93 11.14 17.65 -6.92
C GLY A 93 10.68 17.84 -8.38
N LYS A 94 9.76 16.97 -8.86
CA LYS A 94 9.16 17.13 -10.19
C LYS A 94 8.35 18.43 -10.32
N ILE A 95 7.61 18.82 -9.29
CA ILE A 95 6.83 20.07 -9.28
C ILE A 95 7.79 21.26 -9.30
N LEU A 96 8.79 21.29 -8.44
CA LEU A 96 9.79 22.35 -8.42
C LEU A 96 10.50 22.52 -9.76
N ASN A 97 10.93 21.40 -10.38
CA ASN A 97 11.51 21.41 -11.73
C ASN A 97 10.55 21.97 -12.78
N ARG A 98 9.27 21.58 -12.72
CA ARG A 98 8.27 22.01 -13.70
C ARG A 98 8.06 23.53 -13.69
N PHE A 99 8.21 24.15 -12.52
CA PHE A 99 8.01 25.59 -12.33
C PHE A 99 9.32 26.37 -12.18
N ASP A 100 10.48 25.72 -12.41
CA ASP A 100 11.81 26.33 -12.29
C ASP A 100 12.05 26.95 -10.90
N MET A 101 11.62 26.25 -9.86
CA MET A 101 11.63 26.72 -8.47
C MET A 101 12.56 25.91 -7.55
N GLN A 102 13.54 25.18 -8.09
CA GLN A 102 14.46 24.33 -7.30
C GLN A 102 15.26 25.13 -6.28
N GLU A 103 15.66 26.35 -6.67
CA GLU A 103 16.47 27.26 -5.85
C GLU A 103 15.63 28.34 -5.15
N CYS A 104 14.29 28.15 -5.09
CA CYS A 104 13.42 29.13 -4.43
C CYS A 104 13.66 29.20 -2.92
N ARG A 105 13.47 30.37 -2.33
CA ARG A 105 13.52 30.53 -0.87
C ARG A 105 12.32 29.82 -0.23
N THR A 106 12.58 29.08 0.84
CA THR A 106 11.53 28.45 1.63
C THR A 106 10.75 29.50 2.41
N ARG A 107 9.45 29.28 2.57
CA ARG A 107 8.55 30.04 3.45
C ARG A 107 7.96 29.08 4.49
N GLU A 108 7.79 29.57 5.73
CA GLU A 108 7.19 28.78 6.82
C GLU A 108 5.68 28.72 6.70
N THR A 109 5.07 29.69 6.06
CA THR A 109 3.62 29.77 5.85
C THR A 109 3.29 29.63 4.36
N PRO A 110 2.21 28.91 4.00
CA PRO A 110 1.79 28.73 2.61
C PRO A 110 1.23 30.01 1.97
N CYS A 111 0.80 30.96 2.77
CA CYS A 111 0.29 32.27 2.36
C CYS A 111 0.88 33.37 3.26
N ASP A 112 1.06 34.57 2.70
CA ASP A 112 1.38 35.79 3.47
C ASP A 112 0.16 36.29 4.19
#